data_38e0280fc9b0d163ce4714dd6c861915
#
_entry.id   38e0280fc9b0d163ce4714dd6c861915
#
_cell.length_a   1.000
_cell.length_b   1.000
_cell.length_c   1.000
_cell.angle_alpha   90.00
_cell.angle_beta   90.00
_cell.angle_gamma   90.00
#
_symmetry.space_group_name_H-M   'P 1'
#
loop_
_entity.id
_entity.type
_entity.pdbx_description
1 polymer ?
#
loop_
_entity_poly.entity_id
_entity_poly.type
_entity_poly.pdbx_seq_one_letter_code
_entity_poly.pdbx_strand_id
1 'polypeptide(L)'
;MKNLKVKGALWAVFSILLMNVFTTNAQYFGRTKPTYQKFRFDVAQSPHFEVYHYLKNDTMLTHFIGWAEEWYQMHQLIFKDTFQTKNPILLYTNHADFQQTNAVSSLIGEGTGGVTESLKQRVIMPFAPTLYQTDHTLGHELVHAFQYNKLLRSDSTNYSINNLPLWMVEGMAEYLSIGSVDPNTSMWMRDALLNKRFPSIKDLANVSEYFPYRYGQALWAFIGKTWGDTIIMPLFEKTALWGLDVAIDSVFHFNTQTLSGMWKTATENHYKQFMKDSVYTPVGNKIISEKNGSSTNVSPSLSPDGKYLAFFSDKSVFTLDLFIADARTGKIIKKFSSLTRNSEIDDFSFIESGGTWSPDSKKFAFVVYSQGRNKLAIVDIDKMKTELVEIEDVASFSNPEWSPDGRYMVFTGLNEGI
;
A
#
# COMPACT_ATOMS: atom_id res chain seq x y z
N MET A 1 -45.40 38.59 37.86
CA MET A 1 -45.58 37.27 37.20
C MET A 1 -44.82 37.10 35.87
N LYS A 2 -44.48 38.15 35.11
CA LYS A 2 -43.72 38.04 33.84
C LYS A 2 -42.22 37.61 34.03
N ASN A 3 -41.58 38.05 35.10
CA ASN A 3 -40.15 37.78 35.35
C ASN A 3 -39.85 36.32 35.80
N LEU A 4 -40.84 35.61 36.35
CA LEU A 4 -40.65 34.20 36.74
C LEU A 4 -40.67 33.26 35.55
N LYS A 5 -41.48 33.56 34.50
CA LYS A 5 -41.56 32.75 33.29
C LYS A 5 -40.29 32.84 32.42
N VAL A 6 -39.65 34.00 32.39
CA VAL A 6 -38.39 34.19 31.64
C VAL A 6 -37.22 33.46 32.32
N LYS A 7 -37.14 33.48 33.66
CA LYS A 7 -36.10 32.73 34.39
C LYS A 7 -36.27 31.24 34.24
N GLY A 8 -37.51 30.72 34.24
CA GLY A 8 -37.77 29.29 34.00
C GLY A 8 -37.38 28.84 32.60
N ALA A 9 -37.66 29.66 31.58
CA ALA A 9 -37.25 29.37 30.20
C ALA A 9 -35.71 29.39 30.01
N LEU A 10 -35.01 30.32 30.66
CA LEU A 10 -33.54 30.37 30.65
C LEU A 10 -32.92 29.15 31.34
N TRP A 11 -33.46 28.70 32.44
CA TRP A 11 -33.02 27.47 33.13
C TRP A 11 -33.28 26.21 32.31
N ALA A 12 -34.40 26.14 31.59
CA ALA A 12 -34.71 25.01 30.69
C ALA A 12 -33.76 24.97 29.51
N VAL A 13 -33.42 26.11 28.88
CA VAL A 13 -32.45 26.20 27.80
C VAL A 13 -31.03 25.87 28.28
N PHE A 14 -30.64 26.29 29.48
CA PHE A 14 -29.35 25.96 30.07
C PHE A 14 -29.23 24.46 30.43
N SER A 15 -30.33 23.85 30.92
CA SER A 15 -30.41 22.42 31.19
C SER A 15 -30.36 21.58 29.91
N ILE A 16 -30.97 22.03 28.81
CA ILE A 16 -30.89 21.39 27.50
C ILE A 16 -29.50 21.49 26.92
N LEU A 17 -28.80 22.62 27.11
CA LEU A 17 -27.40 22.79 26.72
C LEU A 17 -26.42 21.91 27.52
N LEU A 18 -26.70 21.68 28.82
CA LEU A 18 -25.92 20.79 29.67
C LEU A 18 -26.19 19.30 29.40
N MET A 19 -27.35 18.93 28.88
CA MET A 19 -27.65 17.54 28.50
C MET A 19 -26.99 17.11 27.14
N ASN A 20 -26.49 18.04 26.36
CA ASN A 20 -25.75 17.73 25.13
C ASN A 20 -24.23 17.51 25.34
N VAL A 21 -23.76 17.40 26.58
CA VAL A 21 -22.41 16.86 26.88
C VAL A 21 -22.46 15.34 26.96
N PHE A 22 -23.17 14.69 26.04
CA PHE A 22 -22.89 13.31 25.73
C PHE A 22 -21.66 13.32 24.84
N THR A 23 -20.68 12.56 25.25
CA THR A 23 -19.49 12.18 24.51
C THR A 23 -19.83 12.07 23.02
N THR A 24 -19.66 13.15 22.28
CA THR A 24 -19.51 13.07 20.85
C THR A 24 -18.25 12.22 20.65
N ASN A 25 -18.43 10.97 20.29
CA ASN A 25 -17.31 10.23 19.69
C ASN A 25 -16.79 11.14 18.61
N ALA A 26 -15.59 11.67 18.84
CA ALA A 26 -14.96 12.59 17.91
C ALA A 26 -14.98 11.92 16.53
N GLN A 27 -15.57 12.62 15.57
CA GLN A 27 -15.59 12.15 14.20
C GLN A 27 -14.14 11.85 13.78
N TYR A 28 -13.96 10.80 13.00
CA TYR A 28 -12.69 10.34 12.44
C TYR A 28 -11.91 11.43 11.69
N PHE A 29 -12.56 12.50 11.31
CA PHE A 29 -11.99 13.70 10.70
C PHE A 29 -11.18 14.49 11.74
N GLY A 30 -9.85 14.48 11.62
CA GLY A 30 -8.93 15.27 12.45
C GLY A 30 -8.21 14.48 13.54
N ARG A 31 -8.15 13.15 13.50
CA ARG A 31 -7.18 12.42 14.32
C ARG A 31 -5.78 12.87 13.92
N THR A 32 -5.09 13.48 14.87
CA THR A 32 -3.63 13.62 14.81
C THR A 32 -3.06 12.22 14.66
N LYS A 33 -2.08 12.03 13.78
CA LYS A 33 -1.40 10.74 13.60
C LYS A 33 -0.95 10.22 14.96
N PRO A 34 -1.41 9.06 15.43
CA PRO A 34 -1.06 8.59 16.76
C PRO A 34 0.40 8.18 16.82
N THR A 35 1.09 8.60 17.86
CA THR A 35 2.43 8.14 18.20
C THR A 35 2.34 7.49 19.57
N TYR A 36 2.53 6.19 19.63
CA TYR A 36 2.38 5.41 20.86
C TYR A 36 3.70 5.25 21.61
N GLN A 37 4.84 5.35 20.91
CA GLN A 37 6.17 5.24 21.50
C GLN A 37 7.14 6.29 20.96
N LYS A 38 8.21 6.55 21.73
CA LYS A 38 9.29 7.44 21.31
C LYS A 38 10.44 6.60 20.78
N PHE A 39 10.69 6.72 19.50
CA PHE A 39 11.85 6.10 18.87
C PHE A 39 13.11 6.89 19.20
N ARG A 40 14.18 6.18 19.58
CA ARG A 40 15.54 6.74 19.72
C ARG A 40 16.36 6.19 18.58
N PHE A 41 16.58 7.02 17.59
CA PHE A 41 17.37 6.64 16.43
C PHE A 41 18.85 6.86 16.70
N ASP A 42 19.65 5.84 16.39
CA ASP A 42 21.07 5.95 16.13
C ASP A 42 21.29 6.25 14.67
N VAL A 43 22.51 6.69 14.29
CA VAL A 43 22.83 7.07 12.91
C VAL A 43 24.04 6.28 12.44
N ALA A 44 23.84 5.42 11.46
CA ALA A 44 24.90 4.78 10.72
C ALA A 44 25.20 5.54 9.43
N GLN A 45 26.45 5.71 9.08
CA GLN A 45 26.87 6.45 7.90
C GLN A 45 27.55 5.55 6.87
N SER A 46 27.23 5.77 5.61
CA SER A 46 27.91 5.22 4.45
C SER A 46 28.39 6.36 3.51
N PRO A 47 29.04 6.08 2.38
CA PRO A 47 29.44 7.13 1.44
C PRO A 47 28.30 8.04 0.98
N HIS A 48 27.09 7.50 0.72
CA HIS A 48 25.99 8.25 0.12
C HIS A 48 24.77 8.40 1.04
N PHE A 49 24.75 7.73 2.20
CA PHE A 49 23.58 7.70 3.09
C PHE A 49 23.89 8.00 4.55
N GLU A 50 22.86 8.55 5.24
CA GLU A 50 22.75 8.60 6.69
C GLU A 50 21.54 7.75 7.09
N VAL A 51 21.77 6.56 7.65
CA VAL A 51 20.70 5.63 8.03
C VAL A 51 20.34 5.85 9.50
N TYR A 52 19.17 6.40 9.74
CA TYR A 52 18.57 6.58 11.06
C TYR A 52 17.82 5.31 11.42
N HIS A 53 18.25 4.59 12.45
CA HIS A 53 17.71 3.29 12.84
C HIS A 53 17.71 3.10 14.36
N TYR A 54 17.04 2.07 14.82
CA TYR A 54 17.08 1.59 16.21
C TYR A 54 17.22 0.06 16.25
N LEU A 55 17.78 -0.52 15.17
CA LEU A 55 18.12 -1.94 15.09
C LEU A 55 19.18 -2.30 16.13
N LYS A 56 19.01 -3.48 16.76
CA LYS A 56 20.04 -4.10 17.60
C LYS A 56 20.87 -5.14 16.84
N ASN A 57 20.41 -5.50 15.62
CA ASN A 57 21.07 -6.47 14.76
C ASN A 57 22.04 -5.76 13.80
N ASP A 58 23.32 -5.68 14.19
CA ASP A 58 24.38 -5.04 13.40
C ASP A 58 24.58 -5.71 12.03
N THR A 59 24.39 -7.02 11.92
CA THR A 59 24.52 -7.75 10.67
C THR A 59 23.44 -7.30 9.68
N MET A 60 22.19 -7.20 10.14
CA MET A 60 21.08 -6.76 9.28
C MET A 60 21.26 -5.29 8.87
N LEU A 61 21.70 -4.43 9.77
CA LEU A 61 22.02 -3.04 9.43
C LEU A 61 23.11 -2.95 8.37
N THR A 62 24.16 -3.76 8.50
CA THR A 62 25.28 -3.81 7.52
C THR A 62 24.77 -4.26 6.14
N HIS A 63 23.91 -5.28 6.08
CA HIS A 63 23.31 -5.74 4.84
C HIS A 63 22.45 -4.65 4.20
N PHE A 64 21.58 -4.01 4.99
CA PHE A 64 20.71 -2.94 4.48
C PHE A 64 21.51 -1.77 3.90
N ILE A 65 22.58 -1.35 4.57
CA ILE A 65 23.48 -0.29 4.07
C ILE A 65 24.17 -0.75 2.78
N GLY A 66 24.59 -2.00 2.70
CA GLY A 66 25.17 -2.59 1.49
C GLY A 66 24.19 -2.51 0.30
N TRP A 67 22.93 -2.92 0.50
CA TRP A 67 21.90 -2.80 -0.54
C TRP A 67 21.64 -1.35 -0.96
N ALA A 68 21.62 -0.42 -0.01
CA ALA A 68 21.42 1.00 -0.33
C ALA A 68 22.54 1.53 -1.25
N GLU A 69 23.81 1.19 -0.97
CA GLU A 69 24.94 1.58 -1.80
C GLU A 69 24.93 0.88 -3.17
N GLU A 70 24.52 -0.39 -3.25
CA GLU A 70 24.36 -1.11 -4.52
C GLU A 70 23.28 -0.45 -5.40
N TRP A 71 22.11 -0.15 -4.83
CA TRP A 71 21.05 0.56 -5.54
C TRP A 71 21.47 1.97 -5.97
N TYR A 72 22.21 2.69 -5.12
CA TYR A 72 22.75 3.99 -5.50
C TYR A 72 23.63 3.88 -6.75
N GLN A 73 24.55 2.93 -6.79
CA GLN A 73 25.43 2.74 -7.94
C GLN A 73 24.65 2.40 -9.22
N MET A 74 23.62 1.54 -9.11
CA MET A 74 22.78 1.17 -10.25
C MET A 74 21.97 2.39 -10.76
N HIS A 75 21.33 3.12 -9.88
CA HIS A 75 20.51 4.27 -10.27
C HIS A 75 21.36 5.44 -10.76
N GLN A 76 22.54 5.67 -10.20
CA GLN A 76 23.47 6.68 -10.67
C GLN A 76 23.81 6.51 -12.17
N LEU A 77 23.98 5.27 -12.63
CA LEU A 77 24.26 4.98 -14.04
C LEU A 77 23.08 5.35 -14.96
N ILE A 78 21.86 5.10 -14.52
CA ILE A 78 20.65 5.40 -15.31
C ILE A 78 20.35 6.91 -15.32
N PHE A 79 20.33 7.54 -14.13
CA PHE A 79 20.01 8.96 -13.96
C PHE A 79 21.16 9.88 -14.41
N LYS A 80 22.38 9.36 -14.52
CA LYS A 80 23.63 10.13 -14.78
C LYS A 80 23.71 11.32 -13.83
N ASP A 81 23.42 11.07 -12.56
CA ASP A 81 23.31 12.06 -11.53
C ASP A 81 23.86 11.55 -10.18
N THR A 82 24.19 12.45 -9.27
CA THR A 82 24.73 12.13 -7.95
C THR A 82 24.04 12.97 -6.88
N PHE A 83 23.90 12.42 -5.69
CA PHE A 83 23.43 13.20 -4.55
C PHE A 83 24.50 14.23 -4.15
N GLN A 84 24.07 15.48 -3.89
CA GLN A 84 24.97 16.56 -3.46
C GLN A 84 25.37 16.43 -1.99
N THR A 85 24.49 15.83 -1.21
CA THR A 85 24.68 15.50 0.21
C THR A 85 24.22 14.07 0.44
N LYS A 86 24.65 13.44 1.53
CA LYS A 86 24.15 12.13 1.91
C LYS A 86 22.62 12.16 2.03
N ASN A 87 21.98 11.15 1.46
CA ASN A 87 20.53 11.01 1.53
C ASN A 87 20.13 10.37 2.87
N PRO A 88 19.25 10.99 3.68
CA PRO A 88 18.78 10.40 4.92
C PRO A 88 17.78 9.26 4.65
N ILE A 89 17.97 8.13 5.31
CA ILE A 89 17.02 7.01 5.32
C ILE A 89 16.55 6.80 6.76
N LEU A 90 15.25 6.92 7.01
CA LEU A 90 14.62 6.59 8.29
C LEU A 90 14.10 5.16 8.19
N LEU A 91 14.79 4.25 8.87
CA LEU A 91 14.52 2.81 8.82
C LEU A 91 13.80 2.35 10.08
N TYR A 92 12.58 1.87 9.92
CA TYR A 92 11.77 1.27 10.97
C TYR A 92 11.91 -0.25 10.96
N THR A 93 11.84 -0.89 12.12
CA THR A 93 11.99 -2.36 12.22
C THR A 93 10.81 -3.13 11.68
N ASN A 94 9.64 -2.49 11.55
CA ASN A 94 8.41 -3.10 11.05
C ASN A 94 7.39 -2.03 10.64
N HIS A 95 6.32 -2.45 9.95
CA HIS A 95 5.28 -1.56 9.44
C HIS A 95 4.46 -0.88 10.55
N ALA A 96 4.21 -1.53 11.69
CA ALA A 96 3.44 -0.95 12.80
C ALA A 96 4.19 0.24 13.44
N ASP A 97 5.51 0.19 13.49
CA ASP A 97 6.35 1.32 13.90
C ASP A 97 6.39 2.42 12.83
N PHE A 98 6.47 2.03 11.56
CA PHE A 98 6.46 2.96 10.43
C PHE A 98 5.16 3.79 10.36
N GLN A 99 4.01 3.20 10.68
CA GLN A 99 2.74 3.94 10.75
C GLN A 99 2.77 5.11 11.74
N GLN A 100 3.64 5.06 12.76
CA GLN A 100 3.79 6.11 13.77
C GLN A 100 4.75 7.25 13.33
N THR A 101 5.37 7.16 12.15
CA THR A 101 6.35 8.17 11.71
C THR A 101 5.73 9.57 11.66
N ASN A 102 6.42 10.55 12.20
CA ASN A 102 6.08 11.97 12.08
C ASN A 102 6.86 12.67 10.94
N ALA A 103 7.67 11.91 10.20
CA ALA A 103 8.44 12.45 9.10
C ALA A 103 7.55 12.93 7.95
N VAL A 104 6.40 12.29 7.75
CA VAL A 104 5.35 12.69 6.81
C VAL A 104 4.05 12.96 7.54
N SER A 105 3.26 13.91 7.05
CA SER A 105 1.99 14.32 7.69
C SER A 105 0.82 13.40 7.36
N SER A 106 0.88 12.69 6.21
CA SER A 106 -0.17 11.74 5.81
C SER A 106 -0.19 10.50 6.70
N LEU A 107 -1.36 9.88 6.82
CA LEU A 107 -1.48 8.55 7.42
C LEU A 107 -0.75 7.55 6.52
N ILE A 108 -0.10 6.58 7.16
CA ILE A 108 0.52 5.44 6.47
C ILE A 108 -0.49 4.30 6.49
N GLY A 109 -1.01 3.95 5.32
CA GLY A 109 -1.89 2.79 5.15
C GLY A 109 -1.11 1.49 5.07
N GLU A 110 -1.80 0.35 5.22
CA GLU A 110 -1.19 -0.98 5.19
C GLU A 110 -0.39 -1.25 3.90
N GLY A 111 -0.88 -0.78 2.76
CA GLY A 111 -0.21 -0.99 1.46
C GLY A 111 0.97 -0.06 1.16
N THR A 112 1.36 0.82 2.11
CA THR A 112 2.47 1.75 1.92
C THR A 112 3.79 1.08 2.32
N GLY A 113 4.61 0.69 1.35
CA GLY A 113 5.91 0.05 1.61
C GLY A 113 6.98 1.02 2.07
N GLY A 114 7.00 2.23 1.52
CA GLY A 114 7.92 3.31 1.84
C GLY A 114 7.35 4.65 1.41
N VAL A 115 8.06 5.71 1.69
CA VAL A 115 7.75 7.08 1.23
C VAL A 115 9.04 7.84 1.05
N THR A 116 9.22 8.44 -0.11
CA THR A 116 10.30 9.38 -0.36
C THR A 116 9.79 10.81 -0.36
N GLU A 117 10.29 11.60 0.57
CA GLU A 117 9.88 12.99 0.77
C GLU A 117 10.65 13.92 -0.18
N SER A 118 9.94 14.62 -1.06
CA SER A 118 10.55 15.44 -2.11
C SER A 118 11.39 16.60 -1.60
N LEU A 119 10.88 17.38 -0.63
CA LEU A 119 11.54 18.62 -0.17
C LEU A 119 12.78 18.37 0.67
N LYS A 120 12.76 17.37 1.53
CA LYS A 120 13.90 17.01 2.39
C LYS A 120 14.69 15.83 1.83
N GLN A 121 14.23 15.28 0.72
CA GLN A 121 14.86 14.16 0.00
C GLN A 121 15.18 12.98 0.92
N ARG A 122 14.25 12.68 1.87
CA ARG A 122 14.41 11.57 2.82
C ARG A 122 13.62 10.37 2.37
N VAL A 123 14.23 9.20 2.48
CA VAL A 123 13.53 7.92 2.37
C VAL A 123 13.06 7.50 3.77
N ILE A 124 11.80 7.11 3.91
CA ILE A 124 11.22 6.63 5.16
C ILE A 124 10.57 5.29 4.86
N MET A 125 11.05 4.21 5.46
CA MET A 125 10.56 2.87 5.17
C MET A 125 10.70 1.92 6.35
N PRO A 126 9.88 0.86 6.44
CA PRO A 126 10.07 -0.24 7.37
C PRO A 126 10.86 -1.38 6.71
N PHE A 127 11.30 -2.34 7.53
CA PHE A 127 11.48 -3.69 7.03
C PHE A 127 10.12 -4.28 6.65
N ALA A 128 10.06 -4.89 5.47
CA ALA A 128 8.92 -5.64 4.97
C ALA A 128 8.96 -7.10 5.50
N PRO A 129 7.87 -7.88 5.36
CA PRO A 129 7.82 -9.26 5.84
C PRO A 129 8.90 -10.18 5.27
N THR A 130 9.47 -9.85 4.12
CA THR A 130 10.60 -10.57 3.53
C THR A 130 11.74 -9.64 3.17
N LEU A 131 12.97 -10.15 3.20
CA LEU A 131 14.14 -9.38 2.78
C LEU A 131 14.07 -8.96 1.31
N TYR A 132 13.50 -9.80 0.46
CA TYR A 132 13.25 -9.46 -0.96
C TYR A 132 12.33 -8.24 -1.10
N GLN A 133 11.24 -8.18 -0.33
CA GLN A 133 10.34 -7.02 -0.35
C GLN A 133 11.02 -5.76 0.20
N THR A 134 11.85 -5.90 1.25
CA THR A 134 12.64 -4.80 1.81
C THR A 134 13.63 -4.25 0.78
N ASP A 135 14.37 -5.11 0.12
CA ASP A 135 15.34 -4.75 -0.92
C ASP A 135 14.64 -4.07 -2.12
N HIS A 136 13.53 -4.65 -2.61
CA HIS A 136 12.71 -4.05 -3.65
C HIS A 136 12.20 -2.65 -3.25
N THR A 137 11.62 -2.52 -2.04
CA THR A 137 11.12 -1.22 -1.56
C THR A 137 12.24 -0.19 -1.47
N LEU A 138 13.41 -0.58 -0.96
CA LEU A 138 14.57 0.31 -0.91
C LEU A 138 14.98 0.78 -2.31
N GLY A 139 15.10 -0.13 -3.26
CA GLY A 139 15.41 0.20 -4.66
C GLY A 139 14.38 1.15 -5.27
N HIS A 140 13.09 0.91 -5.03
CA HIS A 140 11.97 1.74 -5.48
C HIS A 140 12.04 3.16 -4.91
N GLU A 141 12.20 3.30 -3.59
CA GLU A 141 12.26 4.60 -2.93
C GLU A 141 13.51 5.39 -3.33
N LEU A 142 14.61 4.71 -3.58
CA LEU A 142 15.83 5.37 -4.07
C LEU A 142 15.69 5.88 -5.51
N VAL A 143 14.86 5.26 -6.35
CA VAL A 143 14.51 5.85 -7.65
C VAL A 143 13.81 7.20 -7.45
N HIS A 144 12.86 7.29 -6.52
CA HIS A 144 12.21 8.57 -6.19
C HIS A 144 13.22 9.60 -5.66
N ALA A 145 14.17 9.20 -4.83
CA ALA A 145 15.22 10.10 -4.37
C ALA A 145 16.03 10.67 -5.54
N PHE A 146 16.39 9.86 -6.54
CA PHE A 146 17.05 10.34 -7.76
C PHE A 146 16.14 11.20 -8.64
N GLN A 147 14.86 10.84 -8.80
CA GLN A 147 13.87 11.65 -9.52
C GLN A 147 13.77 13.06 -8.92
N TYR A 148 13.61 13.16 -7.59
CA TYR A 148 13.53 14.43 -6.90
C TYR A 148 14.85 15.20 -6.92
N ASN A 149 15.99 14.52 -6.73
CA ASN A 149 17.30 15.15 -6.87
C ASN A 149 17.47 15.81 -8.24
N LYS A 150 17.00 15.14 -9.30
CA LYS A 150 17.06 15.65 -10.68
C LYS A 150 16.10 16.81 -10.92
N LEU A 151 14.86 16.69 -10.45
CA LEU A 151 13.78 17.66 -10.73
C LEU A 151 13.84 18.92 -9.89
N LEU A 152 14.36 18.83 -8.66
CA LEU A 152 14.31 19.94 -7.69
C LEU A 152 15.65 20.67 -7.53
N ARG A 153 16.61 20.39 -8.38
CA ARG A 153 17.86 21.16 -8.43
C ARG A 153 17.59 22.62 -8.75
N SER A 154 18.31 23.51 -8.06
CA SER A 154 18.25 24.96 -8.26
C SER A 154 18.98 25.46 -9.52
N ASP A 155 19.47 24.58 -10.36
CA ASP A 155 20.26 24.88 -11.54
C ASP A 155 19.39 25.16 -12.78
N SER A 156 18.65 26.25 -12.78
CA SER A 156 18.05 26.88 -13.99
C SER A 156 17.18 26.02 -14.92
N THR A 157 16.89 24.76 -14.63
CA THR A 157 16.02 23.92 -15.48
C THR A 157 14.59 24.00 -14.97
N ASN A 158 13.65 24.46 -15.80
CA ASN A 158 12.24 24.58 -15.45
C ASN A 158 11.49 23.22 -15.52
N TYR A 159 11.96 22.23 -14.78
CA TYR A 159 11.24 20.96 -14.64
C TYR A 159 9.96 21.17 -13.82
N SER A 160 8.88 20.55 -14.24
CA SER A 160 7.63 20.52 -13.48
C SER A 160 7.24 19.08 -13.19
N ILE A 161 7.19 18.74 -11.92
CA ILE A 161 6.69 17.42 -11.47
C ILE A 161 5.23 17.20 -11.89
N ASN A 162 4.45 18.28 -12.05
CA ASN A 162 3.05 18.21 -12.48
C ASN A 162 2.88 17.77 -13.95
N ASN A 163 3.94 17.81 -14.74
CA ASN A 163 3.93 17.33 -16.10
C ASN A 163 4.13 15.80 -16.21
N LEU A 164 4.58 15.20 -15.12
CA LEU A 164 4.87 13.76 -15.06
C LEU A 164 3.61 12.99 -14.65
N PRO A 165 3.06 12.12 -15.51
CA PRO A 165 1.97 11.26 -15.11
C PRO A 165 2.45 10.22 -14.10
N LEU A 166 1.57 9.82 -13.18
CA LEU A 166 1.91 8.94 -12.06
C LEU A 166 2.49 7.59 -12.53
N TRP A 167 1.97 7.03 -13.63
CA TRP A 167 2.50 5.80 -14.20
C TRP A 167 3.99 5.92 -14.62
N MET A 168 4.42 7.13 -15.01
CA MET A 168 5.82 7.36 -15.40
C MET A 168 6.73 7.39 -14.18
N VAL A 169 6.31 8.02 -13.11
CA VAL A 169 7.05 8.16 -11.86
C VAL A 169 7.14 6.81 -11.14
N GLU A 170 5.98 6.24 -10.81
CA GLU A 170 5.87 4.98 -10.05
C GLU A 170 6.30 3.77 -10.88
N GLY A 171 5.89 3.74 -12.15
CA GLY A 171 6.29 2.66 -13.05
C GLY A 171 7.78 2.62 -13.34
N MET A 172 8.48 3.78 -13.35
CA MET A 172 9.93 3.83 -13.43
C MET A 172 10.57 3.25 -12.16
N ALA A 173 10.03 3.60 -10.99
CA ALA A 173 10.51 3.07 -9.72
C ALA A 173 10.35 1.55 -9.66
N GLU A 174 9.21 1.01 -10.10
CA GLU A 174 9.00 -0.44 -10.23
C GLU A 174 9.96 -1.06 -11.26
N TYR A 175 10.07 -0.48 -12.45
CA TYR A 175 10.91 -1.03 -13.51
C TYR A 175 12.39 -1.10 -13.11
N LEU A 176 12.91 -0.07 -12.44
CA LEU A 176 14.31 0.01 -12.05
C LEU A 176 14.62 -0.76 -10.75
N SER A 177 13.61 -1.23 -10.01
CA SER A 177 13.80 -2.01 -8.78
C SER A 177 13.48 -3.50 -8.94
N ILE A 178 12.49 -3.90 -9.75
CA ILE A 178 12.17 -5.32 -10.00
C ILE A 178 12.51 -5.79 -11.42
N GLY A 179 12.90 -4.88 -12.29
CA GLY A 179 13.30 -5.19 -13.66
C GLY A 179 12.14 -5.31 -14.65
N SER A 180 12.44 -5.91 -15.80
CA SER A 180 11.51 -6.00 -16.94
C SER A 180 10.51 -7.15 -16.84
N VAL A 181 10.69 -8.08 -15.90
CA VAL A 181 9.84 -9.27 -15.75
C VAL A 181 9.39 -9.39 -14.31
N ASP A 182 8.09 -9.20 -14.10
CA ASP A 182 7.44 -9.41 -12.82
C ASP A 182 6.16 -10.25 -12.98
N PRO A 183 5.98 -11.33 -12.18
CA PRO A 183 4.80 -12.20 -12.27
C PRO A 183 3.49 -11.47 -12.00
N ASN A 184 3.46 -10.53 -11.05
CA ASN A 184 2.27 -9.75 -10.72
C ASN A 184 1.88 -8.85 -11.89
N THR A 185 2.82 -8.08 -12.43
CA THR A 185 2.60 -7.25 -13.62
C THR A 185 2.14 -8.09 -14.81
N SER A 186 2.74 -9.26 -15.00
CA SER A 186 2.32 -10.20 -16.05
C SER A 186 0.87 -10.66 -15.88
N MET A 187 0.41 -10.88 -14.64
CA MET A 187 -0.98 -11.21 -14.33
C MET A 187 -1.92 -10.05 -14.71
N TRP A 188 -1.58 -8.81 -14.32
CA TRP A 188 -2.36 -7.62 -14.67
C TRP A 188 -2.48 -7.42 -16.18
N MET A 189 -1.39 -7.59 -16.92
CA MET A 189 -1.39 -7.44 -18.39
C MET A 189 -2.27 -8.50 -19.06
N ARG A 190 -2.18 -9.77 -18.64
CA ARG A 190 -3.04 -10.84 -19.16
C ARG A 190 -4.52 -10.59 -18.84
N ASP A 191 -4.84 -10.18 -17.61
CA ASP A 191 -6.20 -9.83 -17.22
C ASP A 191 -6.77 -8.70 -18.07
N ALA A 192 -6.01 -7.62 -18.28
CA ALA A 192 -6.43 -6.51 -19.10
C ALA A 192 -6.72 -6.92 -20.57
N LEU A 193 -5.89 -7.79 -21.14
CA LEU A 193 -6.10 -8.31 -22.49
C LEU A 193 -7.32 -9.22 -22.58
N LEU A 194 -7.47 -10.17 -21.65
CA LEU A 194 -8.60 -11.11 -21.60
C LEU A 194 -9.94 -10.40 -21.46
N ASN A 195 -9.99 -9.36 -20.64
CA ASN A 195 -11.20 -8.59 -20.39
C ASN A 195 -11.39 -7.41 -21.37
N LYS A 196 -10.52 -7.27 -22.39
CA LYS A 196 -10.56 -6.19 -23.39
C LYS A 196 -10.53 -4.78 -22.75
N ARG A 197 -9.79 -4.64 -21.64
CA ARG A 197 -9.62 -3.41 -20.87
C ARG A 197 -8.18 -2.90 -20.89
N PHE A 198 -7.42 -3.23 -21.94
CA PHE A 198 -6.04 -2.77 -22.05
C PHE A 198 -6.03 -1.26 -22.32
N PRO A 199 -5.38 -0.45 -21.47
CA PRO A 199 -5.42 1.01 -21.55
C PRO A 199 -4.58 1.58 -22.70
N SER A 200 -4.93 2.76 -23.17
CA SER A 200 -3.98 3.62 -23.85
C SER A 200 -3.07 4.34 -22.84
N ILE A 201 -1.96 4.93 -23.33
CA ILE A 201 -1.07 5.73 -22.48
C ILE A 201 -1.81 6.97 -21.91
N LYS A 202 -2.77 7.52 -22.66
CA LYS A 202 -3.62 8.61 -22.16
C LYS A 202 -4.54 8.18 -21.04
N ASP A 203 -5.09 6.96 -21.11
CA ASP A 203 -5.92 6.42 -20.03
C ASP A 203 -5.10 6.25 -18.75
N LEU A 204 -3.85 5.78 -18.84
CA LEU A 204 -2.96 5.67 -17.68
C LEU A 204 -2.68 7.01 -16.99
N ALA A 205 -2.69 8.10 -17.73
CA ALA A 205 -2.45 9.44 -17.19
C ALA A 205 -3.68 10.05 -16.52
N ASN A 206 -4.90 9.63 -16.91
CA ASN A 206 -6.13 10.34 -16.56
C ASN A 206 -7.16 9.48 -15.82
N VAL A 207 -7.01 8.16 -15.77
CA VAL A 207 -8.03 7.26 -15.22
C VAL A 207 -7.48 6.51 -14.03
N SER A 208 -8.08 6.72 -12.85
CA SER A 208 -7.70 6.06 -11.60
C SER A 208 -7.97 4.55 -11.55
N GLU A 209 -8.68 4.01 -12.56
CA GLU A 209 -8.94 2.58 -12.71
C GLU A 209 -7.67 1.76 -12.98
N TYR A 210 -6.67 2.38 -13.62
CA TYR A 210 -5.43 1.70 -13.99
C TYR A 210 -4.34 1.93 -12.96
N PHE A 211 -3.93 0.87 -12.29
CA PHE A 211 -2.93 0.93 -11.24
C PHE A 211 -1.55 1.32 -11.79
N PRO A 212 -1.04 2.52 -11.48
CA PRO A 212 0.09 3.12 -12.16
C PRO A 212 1.39 2.35 -12.02
N TYR A 213 1.59 1.65 -10.91
CA TYR A 213 2.77 0.83 -10.63
C TYR A 213 2.91 -0.29 -11.66
N ARG A 214 1.88 -1.12 -11.81
CA ARG A 214 1.94 -2.32 -12.67
C ARG A 214 1.87 -1.98 -14.15
N TYR A 215 0.96 -1.10 -14.56
CA TYR A 215 0.88 -0.65 -15.95
C TYR A 215 2.09 0.19 -16.34
N GLY A 216 2.61 1.03 -15.43
CA GLY A 216 3.80 1.83 -15.65
C GLY A 216 5.05 0.96 -15.80
N GLN A 217 5.23 -0.03 -14.94
CA GLN A 217 6.34 -0.99 -15.04
C GLN A 217 6.30 -1.73 -16.38
N ALA A 218 5.13 -2.22 -16.81
CA ALA A 218 4.97 -2.91 -18.09
C ALA A 218 5.28 -2.00 -19.29
N LEU A 219 4.89 -0.73 -19.23
CA LEU A 219 5.16 0.24 -20.29
C LEU A 219 6.66 0.59 -20.34
N TRP A 220 7.32 0.82 -19.19
CA TRP A 220 8.75 1.04 -19.14
C TRP A 220 9.55 -0.19 -19.60
N ALA A 221 9.11 -1.41 -19.20
CA ALA A 221 9.71 -2.65 -19.69
C ALA A 221 9.60 -2.79 -21.21
N PHE A 222 8.47 -2.40 -21.81
CA PHE A 222 8.31 -2.34 -23.27
C PHE A 222 9.24 -1.31 -23.90
N ILE A 223 9.33 -0.10 -23.34
CA ILE A 223 10.19 0.97 -23.83
C ILE A 223 11.67 0.55 -23.75
N GLY A 224 12.13 0.11 -22.58
CA GLY A 224 13.49 -0.33 -22.36
C GLY A 224 13.89 -1.50 -23.26
N LYS A 225 13.00 -2.48 -23.45
CA LYS A 225 13.24 -3.61 -24.35
C LYS A 225 13.34 -3.19 -25.83
N THR A 226 12.60 -2.17 -26.23
CA THR A 226 12.51 -1.76 -27.64
C THR A 226 13.63 -0.79 -28.05
N TRP A 227 13.97 0.16 -27.18
CA TRP A 227 14.94 1.23 -27.49
C TRP A 227 16.16 1.25 -26.55
N GLY A 228 16.20 0.37 -25.55
CA GLY A 228 17.23 0.34 -24.52
C GLY A 228 16.99 1.35 -23.39
N ASP A 229 17.62 1.10 -22.24
CA ASP A 229 17.40 1.92 -21.01
C ASP A 229 17.97 3.33 -21.13
N THR A 230 18.84 3.59 -22.10
CA THR A 230 19.37 4.94 -22.37
C THR A 230 18.29 5.96 -22.76
N ILE A 231 17.08 5.48 -23.16
CA ILE A 231 15.94 6.34 -23.54
C ILE A 231 15.17 6.84 -22.31
N ILE A 232 15.33 6.21 -21.14
CA ILE A 232 14.55 6.49 -19.92
C ILE A 232 14.69 7.95 -19.53
N MET A 233 15.91 8.40 -19.30
CA MET A 233 16.15 9.77 -18.86
C MET A 233 15.77 10.83 -19.90
N PRO A 234 16.09 10.71 -21.20
CA PRO A 234 15.59 11.63 -22.22
C PRO A 234 14.06 11.77 -22.23
N LEU A 235 13.31 10.65 -22.10
CA LEU A 235 11.85 10.70 -22.05
C LEU A 235 11.35 11.35 -20.77
N PHE A 236 11.91 10.99 -19.62
CA PHE A 236 11.53 11.53 -18.31
C PHE A 236 11.78 13.05 -18.22
N GLU A 237 12.99 13.51 -18.55
CA GLU A 237 13.36 14.93 -18.50
C GLU A 237 12.52 15.78 -19.46
N LYS A 238 12.35 15.31 -20.70
CA LYS A 238 11.53 16.03 -21.68
C LYS A 238 10.06 16.07 -21.29
N THR A 239 9.54 15.00 -20.63
CA THR A 239 8.18 15.03 -20.08
C THR A 239 8.06 16.05 -18.98
N ALA A 240 9.03 16.13 -18.07
CA ALA A 240 9.05 17.12 -17.00
C ALA A 240 9.12 18.56 -17.52
N LEU A 241 9.78 18.78 -18.67
CA LEU A 241 9.92 20.10 -19.30
C LEU A 241 8.66 20.51 -20.09
N TRP A 242 8.16 19.61 -20.94
CA TRP A 242 7.21 19.97 -22.02
C TRP A 242 5.90 19.19 -21.98
N GLY A 243 5.76 18.25 -21.04
CA GLY A 243 4.62 17.34 -20.99
C GLY A 243 4.78 16.13 -21.89
N LEU A 244 3.93 15.12 -21.66
CA LEU A 244 4.07 13.77 -22.20
C LEU A 244 4.01 13.70 -23.73
N ASP A 245 3.02 14.35 -24.35
CA ASP A 245 2.81 14.25 -25.81
C ASP A 245 4.00 14.84 -26.58
N VAL A 246 4.53 16.00 -26.13
CA VAL A 246 5.70 16.66 -26.74
C VAL A 246 6.95 15.83 -26.53
N ALA A 247 7.12 15.26 -25.35
CA ALA A 247 8.26 14.42 -25.02
C ALA A 247 8.31 13.16 -25.90
N ILE A 248 7.17 12.47 -26.05
CA ILE A 248 7.07 11.28 -26.92
C ILE A 248 7.41 11.62 -28.36
N ASP A 249 6.83 12.68 -28.91
CA ASP A 249 7.13 13.11 -30.28
C ASP A 249 8.62 13.46 -30.46
N SER A 250 9.18 14.19 -29.50
CA SER A 250 10.60 14.59 -29.54
C SER A 250 11.59 13.43 -29.38
N VAL A 251 11.23 12.37 -28.65
CA VAL A 251 12.12 11.24 -28.36
C VAL A 251 11.98 10.14 -29.40
N PHE A 252 10.76 9.84 -29.84
CA PHE A 252 10.47 8.70 -30.69
C PHE A 252 10.11 9.09 -32.12
N HIS A 253 9.87 10.38 -32.42
CA HIS A 253 9.46 10.90 -33.72
C HIS A 253 8.08 10.36 -34.20
N PHE A 254 7.20 10.03 -33.24
CA PHE A 254 5.81 9.68 -33.49
C PHE A 254 4.95 10.05 -32.28
N ASN A 255 3.63 10.07 -32.43
CA ASN A 255 2.72 10.53 -31.38
C ASN A 255 2.39 9.45 -30.33
N THR A 256 1.79 9.88 -29.21
CA THR A 256 1.39 9.03 -28.08
C THR A 256 0.43 7.91 -28.48
N GLN A 257 -0.46 8.15 -29.45
CA GLN A 257 -1.39 7.12 -29.94
C GLN A 257 -0.64 5.98 -30.64
N THR A 258 0.36 6.30 -31.43
CA THR A 258 1.22 5.30 -32.09
C THR A 258 1.98 4.46 -31.04
N LEU A 259 2.57 5.09 -30.03
CA LEU A 259 3.25 4.37 -28.94
C LEU A 259 2.29 3.45 -28.19
N SER A 260 1.07 3.91 -27.91
CA SER A 260 0.02 3.09 -27.29
C SER A 260 -0.32 1.84 -28.11
N GLY A 261 -0.46 2.01 -29.42
CA GLY A 261 -0.73 0.90 -30.35
C GLY A 261 0.41 -0.11 -30.40
N MET A 262 1.64 0.37 -30.46
CA MET A 262 2.84 -0.48 -30.42
C MET A 262 2.94 -1.28 -29.12
N TRP A 263 2.74 -0.63 -27.98
CA TRP A 263 2.75 -1.29 -26.67
C TRP A 263 1.67 -2.37 -26.55
N LYS A 264 0.44 -2.04 -26.95
CA LYS A 264 -0.67 -3.00 -26.98
C LYS A 264 -0.34 -4.21 -27.84
N THR A 265 0.10 -4.00 -29.08
CA THR A 265 0.45 -5.07 -30.01
C THR A 265 1.60 -5.93 -29.50
N ALA A 266 2.63 -5.31 -28.92
CA ALA A 266 3.75 -6.04 -28.33
C ALA A 266 3.28 -6.91 -27.15
N THR A 267 2.42 -6.38 -26.28
CA THR A 267 1.85 -7.09 -25.15
C THR A 267 0.95 -8.26 -25.59
N GLU A 268 0.07 -8.04 -26.57
CA GLU A 268 -0.75 -9.10 -27.17
C GLU A 268 0.11 -10.24 -27.75
N ASN A 269 1.14 -9.90 -28.51
CA ASN A 269 2.04 -10.89 -29.13
C ASN A 269 2.86 -11.65 -28.05
N HIS A 270 3.30 -10.97 -27.00
CA HIS A 270 4.04 -11.60 -25.90
C HIS A 270 3.18 -12.63 -25.16
N TYR A 271 1.95 -12.29 -24.81
CA TYR A 271 1.09 -13.16 -24.02
C TYR A 271 0.26 -14.15 -24.84
N LYS A 272 0.17 -14.00 -26.16
CA LYS A 272 -0.58 -14.90 -27.05
C LYS A 272 -0.24 -16.38 -26.87
N GLN A 273 1.02 -16.70 -26.67
CA GLN A 273 1.47 -18.06 -26.45
C GLN A 273 0.97 -18.65 -25.13
N PHE A 274 0.83 -17.83 -24.10
CA PHE A 274 0.34 -18.25 -22.76
C PHE A 274 -1.19 -18.26 -22.66
N MET A 275 -1.88 -17.70 -23.65
CA MET A 275 -3.34 -17.59 -23.67
C MET A 275 -4.00 -18.65 -24.59
N LYS A 276 -3.22 -19.39 -25.37
CA LYS A 276 -3.74 -20.36 -26.34
C LYS A 276 -4.60 -21.47 -25.71
N ASP A 277 -4.22 -21.90 -24.51
CA ASP A 277 -4.91 -22.96 -23.77
C ASP A 277 -5.76 -22.43 -22.61
N SER A 278 -5.89 -21.10 -22.52
CA SER A 278 -6.70 -20.44 -21.50
C SER A 278 -8.16 -20.57 -21.86
N VAL A 279 -8.76 -21.72 -21.56
CA VAL A 279 -10.21 -21.82 -21.49
C VAL A 279 -10.62 -21.06 -20.23
N TYR A 280 -11.11 -19.83 -20.41
CA TYR A 280 -11.74 -19.11 -19.31
C TYR A 280 -13.06 -19.79 -18.97
N THR A 281 -12.97 -20.80 -18.15
CA THR A 281 -14.14 -21.40 -17.53
C THR A 281 -14.32 -20.72 -16.19
N PRO A 282 -15.41 -19.95 -15.98
CA PRO A 282 -15.69 -19.41 -14.66
C PRO A 282 -15.76 -20.56 -13.65
N VAL A 283 -14.84 -20.60 -12.72
CA VAL A 283 -14.83 -21.62 -11.67
C VAL A 283 -15.84 -21.19 -10.60
N GLY A 284 -17.02 -21.83 -10.61
CA GLY A 284 -18.06 -21.63 -9.62
C GLY A 284 -18.93 -20.37 -9.83
N ASN A 285 -19.79 -20.14 -8.85
CA ASN A 285 -20.69 -18.99 -8.81
C ASN A 285 -20.07 -17.84 -8.01
N LYS A 286 -20.23 -16.62 -8.50
CA LYS A 286 -19.79 -15.41 -7.77
C LYS A 286 -20.70 -15.18 -6.56
N ILE A 287 -20.20 -15.41 -5.35
CA ILE A 287 -20.95 -15.31 -4.09
C ILE A 287 -21.04 -13.85 -3.62
N ILE A 288 -19.90 -13.14 -3.63
CA ILE A 288 -19.83 -11.71 -3.26
C ILE A 288 -19.54 -10.88 -4.51
N SER A 289 -20.28 -9.79 -4.66
CA SER A 289 -20.17 -8.84 -5.76
C SER A 289 -20.59 -7.46 -5.29
N GLU A 290 -20.57 -6.46 -6.16
CA GLU A 290 -21.06 -5.11 -5.85
C GLU A 290 -22.52 -5.10 -5.37
N LYS A 291 -23.33 -6.09 -5.74
CA LYS A 291 -24.76 -6.16 -5.34
C LYS A 291 -24.95 -6.45 -3.86
N ASN A 292 -24.09 -7.27 -3.27
CA ASN A 292 -24.20 -7.69 -1.85
C ASN A 292 -22.95 -7.29 -1.01
N GLY A 293 -21.83 -7.01 -1.63
CA GLY A 293 -20.64 -6.41 -1.06
C GLY A 293 -20.48 -4.95 -1.47
N SER A 294 -19.33 -4.60 -2.03
CA SER A 294 -19.01 -3.31 -2.64
C SER A 294 -18.11 -3.50 -3.87
N SER A 295 -17.50 -2.44 -4.38
CA SER A 295 -16.49 -2.52 -5.43
C SER A 295 -15.21 -3.24 -4.96
N THR A 296 -14.86 -3.07 -3.69
CA THR A 296 -13.70 -3.71 -3.05
C THR A 296 -14.15 -4.79 -2.08
N ASN A 297 -13.87 -6.05 -2.43
CA ASN A 297 -14.09 -7.21 -1.58
C ASN A 297 -12.84 -8.08 -1.66
N VAL A 298 -12.11 -8.21 -0.55
CA VAL A 298 -10.79 -8.83 -0.52
C VAL A 298 -10.67 -9.89 0.57
N SER A 299 -9.63 -10.71 0.48
CA SER A 299 -9.23 -11.71 1.46
C SER A 299 -10.37 -12.64 1.89
N PRO A 300 -11.05 -13.33 0.94
CA PRO A 300 -12.12 -14.25 1.28
C PRO A 300 -11.57 -15.50 1.98
N SER A 301 -12.24 -15.92 3.06
CA SER A 301 -11.92 -17.12 3.83
C SER A 301 -13.18 -17.92 4.13
N LEU A 302 -13.22 -19.18 3.65
CA LEU A 302 -14.36 -20.08 3.85
C LEU A 302 -14.20 -20.85 5.16
N SER A 303 -15.28 -20.93 5.96
CA SER A 303 -15.25 -21.73 7.18
C SER A 303 -15.11 -23.23 6.88
N PRO A 304 -14.44 -24.03 7.75
CA PRO A 304 -14.25 -25.45 7.57
C PRO A 304 -15.55 -26.25 7.31
N ASP A 305 -16.66 -25.84 7.90
CA ASP A 305 -17.98 -26.47 7.69
C ASP A 305 -18.70 -26.00 6.41
N GLY A 306 -18.09 -25.06 5.66
CA GLY A 306 -18.62 -24.52 4.42
C GLY A 306 -19.85 -23.61 4.54
N LYS A 307 -20.21 -23.16 5.76
CA LYS A 307 -21.41 -22.35 5.96
C LYS A 307 -21.16 -20.84 5.89
N TYR A 308 -19.98 -20.38 6.31
CA TYR A 308 -19.63 -18.99 6.44
C TYR A 308 -18.51 -18.59 5.49
N LEU A 309 -18.60 -17.38 4.97
CA LEU A 309 -17.54 -16.71 4.23
C LEU A 309 -17.16 -15.42 4.96
N ALA A 310 -15.93 -15.36 5.44
CA ALA A 310 -15.33 -14.11 5.96
C ALA A 310 -14.69 -13.35 4.80
N PHE A 311 -14.80 -12.03 4.77
CA PHE A 311 -14.13 -11.17 3.80
C PHE A 311 -14.09 -9.72 4.29
N PHE A 312 -13.11 -8.95 3.81
CA PHE A 312 -13.04 -7.52 4.06
C PHE A 312 -13.66 -6.75 2.90
N SER A 313 -14.37 -5.64 3.23
CA SER A 313 -15.06 -4.83 2.23
C SER A 313 -15.21 -3.38 2.68
N ASP A 314 -15.11 -2.45 1.72
CA ASP A 314 -15.36 -1.01 1.90
C ASP A 314 -16.85 -0.64 1.77
N LYS A 315 -17.76 -1.62 1.92
CA LYS A 315 -19.22 -1.43 1.87
C LYS A 315 -19.72 -0.32 2.80
N SER A 316 -18.95 0.07 3.78
CA SER A 316 -19.30 1.09 4.76
C SER A 316 -18.78 2.49 4.42
N VAL A 317 -18.50 2.77 3.18
CA VAL A 317 -18.17 4.07 2.56
C VAL A 317 -16.86 4.73 3.07
N PHE A 318 -16.49 4.59 4.34
CA PHE A 318 -15.32 5.28 4.94
C PHE A 318 -14.29 4.33 5.53
N THR A 319 -14.61 3.04 5.63
CA THR A 319 -13.76 2.05 6.31
C THR A 319 -13.84 0.71 5.61
N LEU A 320 -12.71 0.02 5.57
CA LEU A 320 -12.71 -1.41 5.29
C LEU A 320 -13.13 -2.15 6.56
N ASP A 321 -14.18 -2.96 6.47
CA ASP A 321 -14.71 -3.73 7.60
C ASP A 321 -14.69 -5.23 7.29
N LEU A 322 -14.62 -6.06 8.35
CA LEU A 322 -14.80 -7.50 8.23
C LEU A 322 -16.29 -7.85 8.17
N PHE A 323 -16.66 -8.62 7.17
CA PHE A 323 -18.01 -9.16 6.99
C PHE A 323 -18.00 -10.68 7.04
N ILE A 324 -19.06 -11.24 7.66
CA ILE A 324 -19.37 -12.66 7.60
C ILE A 324 -20.66 -12.83 6.81
N ALA A 325 -20.63 -13.65 5.77
CA ALA A 325 -21.77 -13.95 4.93
C ALA A 325 -22.08 -15.46 4.93
N ASP A 326 -23.31 -15.81 4.57
CA ASP A 326 -23.67 -17.17 4.20
C ASP A 326 -22.92 -17.57 2.91
N ALA A 327 -22.16 -18.64 2.96
CA ALA A 327 -21.26 -19.05 1.89
C ALA A 327 -21.96 -19.51 0.61
N ARG A 328 -23.26 -19.83 0.64
CA ARG A 328 -24.02 -20.24 -0.54
C ARG A 328 -24.76 -19.08 -1.21
N THR A 329 -25.26 -18.16 -0.41
CA THR A 329 -26.15 -17.09 -0.88
C THR A 329 -25.47 -15.73 -0.97
N GLY A 330 -24.33 -15.56 -0.31
CA GLY A 330 -23.65 -14.27 -0.16
C GLY A 330 -24.42 -13.26 0.72
N LYS A 331 -25.47 -13.70 1.42
CA LYS A 331 -26.21 -12.84 2.35
C LYS A 331 -25.32 -12.51 3.54
N ILE A 332 -25.06 -11.22 3.75
CA ILE A 332 -24.31 -10.76 4.92
C ILE A 332 -25.11 -11.09 6.19
N ILE A 333 -24.46 -11.82 7.09
CA ILE A 333 -25.02 -12.23 8.37
C ILE A 333 -24.55 -11.27 9.46
N LYS A 334 -23.25 -10.92 9.44
CA LYS A 334 -22.62 -10.11 10.49
C LYS A 334 -21.60 -9.16 9.90
N LYS A 335 -21.37 -8.06 10.60
CA LYS A 335 -20.36 -7.05 10.33
C LYS A 335 -19.57 -6.75 11.58
N PHE A 336 -18.26 -6.73 11.47
CA PHE A 336 -17.34 -6.28 12.51
C PHE A 336 -16.66 -4.99 12.03
N SER A 337 -17.02 -3.88 12.68
CA SER A 337 -16.43 -2.57 12.38
C SER A 337 -15.28 -2.29 13.34
N SER A 338 -14.14 -1.91 12.79
CA SER A 338 -12.93 -1.61 13.56
C SER A 338 -12.96 -0.20 14.14
N LEU A 339 -13.02 0.77 13.23
CA LEU A 339 -12.58 2.14 13.47
C LEU A 339 -13.64 3.01 14.14
N THR A 340 -14.92 2.66 14.04
CA THR A 340 -16.01 3.47 14.57
C THR A 340 -16.52 3.05 15.94
N ARG A 341 -16.18 1.84 16.41
CA ARG A 341 -16.72 1.27 17.63
C ARG A 341 -15.69 0.68 18.59
N ASN A 342 -14.46 0.46 18.16
CA ASN A 342 -13.40 -0.06 19.02
C ASN A 342 -12.20 0.89 18.98
N SER A 343 -11.98 1.64 20.06
CA SER A 343 -10.85 2.57 20.20
C SER A 343 -9.48 1.88 20.29
N GLU A 344 -9.48 0.56 20.39
CA GLU A 344 -8.24 -0.24 20.50
C GLU A 344 -7.76 -0.78 19.15
N ILE A 345 -8.51 -0.61 18.05
CA ILE A 345 -8.11 -1.04 16.71
C ILE A 345 -7.91 0.20 15.84
N ASP A 346 -6.70 0.36 15.34
CA ASP A 346 -6.32 1.47 14.47
C ASP A 346 -6.59 1.15 12.99
N ASP A 347 -6.26 -0.07 12.53
CA ASP A 347 -6.48 -0.55 11.16
C ASP A 347 -6.49 -2.09 11.11
N PHE A 348 -6.89 -2.66 9.97
CA PHE A 348 -6.84 -4.09 9.67
C PHE A 348 -5.63 -4.44 8.81
N SER A 349 -4.94 -5.53 9.13
CA SER A 349 -3.91 -6.11 8.25
C SER A 349 -4.56 -7.17 7.35
N PHE A 350 -5.07 -6.74 6.21
CA PHE A 350 -5.83 -7.59 5.28
C PHE A 350 -5.06 -7.93 3.99
N ILE A 351 -3.98 -7.20 3.68
CA ILE A 351 -3.16 -7.45 2.49
C ILE A 351 -2.29 -8.68 2.72
N GLU A 352 -1.61 -8.73 3.86
CA GLU A 352 -0.70 -9.81 4.21
C GLU A 352 -1.43 -11.07 4.71
N SER A 353 -2.66 -10.91 5.24
CA SER A 353 -3.37 -12.03 5.87
C SER A 353 -4.88 -11.91 5.77
N GLY A 354 -5.51 -12.87 5.11
CA GLY A 354 -6.98 -12.98 5.04
C GLY A 354 -7.66 -13.44 6.33
N GLY A 355 -6.88 -13.80 7.36
CA GLY A 355 -7.39 -14.42 8.58
C GLY A 355 -7.73 -15.91 8.42
N THR A 356 -8.02 -16.57 9.54
CA THR A 356 -8.22 -18.02 9.61
C THR A 356 -9.40 -18.39 10.50
N TRP A 357 -10.11 -19.47 10.15
CA TRP A 357 -11.19 -20.04 10.93
C TRP A 357 -10.68 -21.05 11.94
N SER A 358 -11.29 -21.10 13.13
CA SER A 358 -11.10 -22.23 14.03
C SER A 358 -11.67 -23.50 13.41
N PRO A 359 -11.09 -24.70 13.70
CA PRO A 359 -11.54 -25.98 13.12
C PRO A 359 -13.03 -26.27 13.34
N ASP A 360 -13.62 -25.76 14.42
CA ASP A 360 -15.06 -25.89 14.75
C ASP A 360 -15.94 -24.83 14.07
N SER A 361 -15.36 -23.95 13.23
CA SER A 361 -16.05 -22.87 12.51
C SER A 361 -16.75 -21.80 13.39
N LYS A 362 -16.41 -21.74 14.69
CA LYS A 362 -17.05 -20.80 15.63
C LYS A 362 -16.30 -19.50 15.83
N LYS A 363 -14.99 -19.49 15.51
CA LYS A 363 -14.15 -18.33 15.69
C LYS A 363 -13.44 -17.98 14.38
N PHE A 364 -13.22 -16.69 14.17
CA PHE A 364 -12.39 -16.19 13.08
C PHE A 364 -11.29 -15.31 13.66
N ALA A 365 -10.03 -15.60 13.32
CA ALA A 365 -8.87 -14.87 13.79
C ALA A 365 -8.20 -14.13 12.65
N PHE A 366 -7.79 -12.89 12.86
CA PHE A 366 -7.13 -12.04 11.89
C PHE A 366 -6.23 -11.02 12.58
N VAL A 367 -5.33 -10.39 11.83
CA VAL A 367 -4.37 -9.42 12.36
C VAL A 367 -4.93 -8.01 12.26
N VAL A 368 -4.73 -7.23 13.30
CA VAL A 368 -5.08 -5.81 13.37
C VAL A 368 -3.89 -4.97 13.82
N TYR A 369 -3.84 -3.72 13.38
CA TYR A 369 -2.98 -2.72 13.98
C TYR A 369 -3.65 -2.12 15.20
N SER A 370 -2.95 -2.07 16.31
CA SER A 370 -3.47 -1.60 17.58
C SER A 370 -2.34 -0.97 18.40
N GLN A 371 -2.43 0.33 18.62
CA GLN A 371 -1.49 1.06 19.48
C GLN A 371 0.00 0.84 19.12
N GLY A 372 0.28 0.89 17.82
CA GLY A 372 1.63 0.81 17.29
C GLY A 372 2.23 -0.59 17.20
N ARG A 373 1.41 -1.64 17.24
CA ARG A 373 1.82 -3.04 17.03
C ARG A 373 0.70 -3.88 16.46
N ASN A 374 1.03 -5.04 15.96
CA ASN A 374 0.03 -5.99 15.54
C ASN A 374 -0.55 -6.71 16.77
N LYS A 375 -1.86 -6.92 16.76
CA LYS A 375 -2.55 -7.82 17.68
C LYS A 375 -3.37 -8.83 16.92
N LEU A 376 -3.59 -9.98 17.50
CA LEU A 376 -4.49 -10.98 16.98
C LEU A 376 -5.90 -10.69 17.47
N ALA A 377 -6.80 -10.39 16.55
CA ALA A 377 -8.23 -10.26 16.84
C ALA A 377 -8.90 -11.61 16.64
N ILE A 378 -9.55 -12.14 17.66
CA ILE A 378 -10.31 -13.39 17.62
C ILE A 378 -11.78 -13.05 17.83
N VAL A 379 -12.59 -13.28 16.80
CA VAL A 379 -14.03 -13.01 16.82
C VAL A 379 -14.81 -14.30 17.02
N ASP A 380 -15.61 -14.37 18.09
CA ASP A 380 -16.63 -15.42 18.28
C ASP A 380 -17.86 -15.07 17.43
N ILE A 381 -18.18 -15.94 16.48
CA ILE A 381 -19.21 -15.69 15.48
C ILE A 381 -20.62 -15.69 16.11
N ASP A 382 -20.86 -16.51 17.11
CA ASP A 382 -22.17 -16.62 17.74
C ASP A 382 -22.38 -15.50 18.76
N LYS A 383 -21.40 -15.23 19.61
CA LYS A 383 -21.48 -14.24 20.68
C LYS A 383 -21.25 -12.81 20.23
N MET A 384 -20.69 -12.61 19.02
CA MET A 384 -20.30 -11.28 18.50
C MET A 384 -19.31 -10.55 19.42
N LYS A 385 -18.43 -11.31 20.07
CA LYS A 385 -17.41 -10.77 20.96
C LYS A 385 -16.04 -10.91 20.29
N THR A 386 -15.27 -9.83 20.32
CA THR A 386 -13.89 -9.80 19.87
C THR A 386 -12.96 -9.80 21.07
N GLU A 387 -11.94 -10.63 21.00
CA GLU A 387 -10.81 -10.67 21.93
C GLU A 387 -9.57 -10.19 21.16
N LEU A 388 -8.79 -9.30 21.77
CA LEU A 388 -7.50 -8.86 21.25
C LEU A 388 -6.39 -9.53 22.05
N VAL A 389 -5.55 -10.27 21.36
CA VAL A 389 -4.41 -10.98 21.97
C VAL A 389 -3.13 -10.31 21.48
N GLU A 390 -2.32 -9.87 22.42
CA GLU A 390 -0.98 -9.35 22.18
C GLU A 390 0.02 -10.50 22.22
N ILE A 391 0.94 -10.53 21.26
CA ILE A 391 2.03 -11.50 21.22
C ILE A 391 3.26 -10.81 21.81
N GLU A 392 3.77 -11.36 22.91
CA GLU A 392 4.97 -10.85 23.56
C GLU A 392 6.17 -10.94 22.61
N ASP A 393 7.06 -9.94 22.67
CA ASP A 393 8.30 -9.83 21.89
C ASP A 393 8.16 -9.84 20.36
N VAL A 394 6.94 -9.83 19.81
CA VAL A 394 6.69 -9.75 18.36
C VAL A 394 5.78 -8.57 18.07
N ALA A 395 6.36 -7.46 17.62
CA ALA A 395 5.60 -6.24 17.33
C ALA A 395 4.82 -6.32 16.00
N SER A 396 5.31 -7.12 15.06
CA SER A 396 4.68 -7.29 13.74
C SER A 396 4.62 -8.77 13.36
N PHE A 397 3.44 -9.23 12.97
CA PHE A 397 3.22 -10.60 12.51
C PHE A 397 2.06 -10.67 11.51
N SER A 398 2.03 -11.74 10.72
CA SER A 398 1.01 -11.99 9.69
C SER A 398 0.70 -13.49 9.58
N ASN A 399 -0.30 -13.81 8.76
CA ASN A 399 -0.67 -15.18 8.40
C ASN A 399 -0.93 -16.11 9.61
N PRO A 400 -1.83 -15.72 10.55
CA PRO A 400 -2.22 -16.63 11.61
C PRO A 400 -2.94 -17.85 11.03
N GLU A 401 -2.63 -19.04 11.56
CA GLU A 401 -3.27 -20.29 11.18
C GLU A 401 -3.54 -21.17 12.39
N TRP A 402 -4.75 -21.72 12.51
CA TRP A 402 -5.11 -22.65 13.56
C TRP A 402 -4.54 -24.05 13.30
N SER A 403 -4.05 -24.69 14.35
CA SER A 403 -3.79 -26.12 14.27
C SER A 403 -5.11 -26.89 14.05
N PRO A 404 -5.06 -28.07 13.37
CA PRO A 404 -6.27 -28.86 13.11
C PRO A 404 -7.05 -29.27 14.35
N ASP A 405 -6.38 -29.40 15.49
CA ASP A 405 -6.98 -29.73 16.80
C ASP A 405 -7.49 -28.49 17.58
N GLY A 406 -7.27 -27.29 17.03
CA GLY A 406 -7.71 -26.02 17.62
C GLY A 406 -6.96 -25.58 18.88
N ARG A 407 -5.87 -26.25 19.25
CA ARG A 407 -5.12 -25.97 20.48
C ARG A 407 -4.00 -24.94 20.31
N TYR A 408 -3.48 -24.82 19.09
CA TYR A 408 -2.35 -23.96 18.78
C TYR A 408 -2.68 -23.02 17.62
N MET A 409 -1.97 -21.93 17.54
CA MET A 409 -1.95 -21.04 16.39
C MET A 409 -0.49 -20.77 16.03
N VAL A 410 -0.20 -20.76 14.72
CA VAL A 410 1.09 -20.38 14.17
C VAL A 410 0.94 -19.08 13.39
N PHE A 411 1.99 -18.31 13.28
CA PHE A 411 2.04 -17.08 12.48
C PHE A 411 3.47 -16.80 12.03
N THR A 412 3.62 -15.95 11.03
CA THR A 412 4.92 -15.43 10.61
C THR A 412 5.17 -14.13 11.37
N GLY A 413 6.24 -14.05 12.13
CA GLY A 413 6.62 -12.85 12.89
C GLY A 413 7.86 -12.18 12.31
N LEU A 414 7.92 -10.86 12.37
CA LEU A 414 9.08 -10.05 12.02
C LEU A 414 9.70 -9.48 13.30
N ASN A 415 10.94 -9.85 13.55
CA ASN A 415 11.73 -9.36 14.66
C ASN A 415 13.02 -8.72 14.16
N GLU A 416 13.16 -7.40 14.36
CA GLU A 416 14.35 -6.61 13.97
C GLU A 416 14.81 -6.80 12.51
N GLY A 417 13.84 -6.88 11.58
CA GLY A 417 14.12 -7.02 10.17
C GLY A 417 14.35 -8.46 9.68
N ILE A 418 14.12 -9.45 10.56
CA ILE A 418 14.24 -10.88 10.24
C ILE A 418 12.95 -11.62 10.58
#